data_1a0d82e753abedd42d1d6ad10ab15c2b
#
_entry.id   1a0d82e753abedd42d1d6ad10ab15c2b
#
_cell.length_a   1.000
_cell.length_b   1.000
_cell.length_c   1.000
_cell.angle_alpha   90.00
_cell.angle_beta   90.00
_cell.angle_gamma   90.00
#
_symmetry.space_group_name_H-M   'P 1'
#
loop_
_entity.id
_entity.type
_entity.pdbx_description
1 polymer ?
#
loop_
_entity_poly.entity_id
_entity_poly.type
_entity_poly.pdbx_seq_one_letter_code
_entity_poly.pdbx_strand_id
1 'polypeptide(L)'
;MEKSKKSILVIDDDKSILRTFTRILQKAGYNVDVAETGKEAIEKAEKTKYDLSLVDVRLPDMDGTDLLIKLKESMRGTVKIVITGFPSLEVGVKALDAGADAYLVKPVKPEELLMLIDEKLK
;
A
#
# COMPACT_ATOMS: atom_id res chain seq x y z
N MET A 1 1.00 21.76 -20.01
CA MET A 1 -0.08 21.20 -19.20
C MET A 1 0.46 20.22 -18.18
N GLU A 2 0.12 20.44 -16.95
CA GLU A 2 0.60 19.56 -15.88
C GLU A 2 -0.17 18.25 -15.87
N LYS A 3 0.56 17.16 -15.65
CA LYS A 3 -0.07 15.88 -15.45
C LYS A 3 -0.57 15.79 -14.01
N SER A 4 -1.74 15.20 -13.82
CA SER A 4 -2.23 14.92 -12.49
C SER A 4 -1.26 13.96 -11.81
N LYS A 5 -0.94 14.23 -10.56
CA LYS A 5 -0.09 13.34 -9.78
C LYS A 5 -0.88 12.08 -9.42
N LYS A 6 -0.20 10.95 -9.47
CA LYS A 6 -0.79 9.69 -9.01
C LYS A 6 -0.88 9.72 -7.50
N SER A 7 -1.94 9.10 -6.97
CA SER A 7 -2.22 9.08 -5.53
C SER A 7 -1.94 7.73 -4.93
N ILE A 8 -1.24 7.74 -3.79
CA ILE A 8 -0.85 6.52 -3.09
C ILE A 8 -1.34 6.58 -1.64
N LEU A 9 -1.95 5.50 -1.18
CA LEU A 9 -2.33 5.34 0.23
C LEU A 9 -1.36 4.37 0.88
N VAL A 10 -0.66 4.84 1.93
CA VAL A 10 0.28 4.00 2.70
C VAL A 10 -0.40 3.57 3.99
N ILE A 11 -0.52 2.27 4.18
CA ILE A 11 -1.22 1.68 5.33
C ILE A 11 -0.23 0.91 6.18
N ASP A 12 0.11 1.46 7.35
CA ASP A 12 1.08 0.87 8.28
C ASP A 12 0.86 1.51 9.65
N ASP A 13 0.98 0.74 10.72
CA ASP A 13 0.79 1.29 12.06
C ASP A 13 2.08 1.94 12.62
N ASP A 14 3.20 1.75 11.96
CA ASP A 14 4.47 2.35 12.37
C ASP A 14 4.59 3.76 11.81
N LYS A 15 4.49 4.75 12.68
CA LYS A 15 4.56 6.16 12.26
C LYS A 15 5.87 6.53 11.61
N SER A 16 6.96 5.88 12.00
CA SER A 16 8.27 6.10 11.40
C SER A 16 8.27 5.67 9.93
N ILE A 17 7.68 4.51 9.66
CA ILE A 17 7.56 4.00 8.29
C ILE A 17 6.67 4.92 7.46
N LEU A 18 5.54 5.36 8.02
CA LEU A 18 4.64 6.27 7.32
C LEU A 18 5.36 7.57 6.94
N ARG A 19 6.12 8.16 7.85
CA ARG A 19 6.87 9.38 7.56
C ARG A 19 7.94 9.16 6.50
N THR A 20 8.67 8.06 6.60
CA THR A 20 9.74 7.74 5.66
C THR A 20 9.19 7.52 4.25
N PHE A 21 8.16 6.69 4.13
CA PHE A 21 7.55 6.41 2.83
C PHE A 21 6.91 7.67 2.24
N THR A 22 6.22 8.46 3.08
CA THR A 22 5.62 9.69 2.62
C THR A 22 6.66 10.60 1.98
N ARG A 23 7.79 10.79 2.66
CA ARG A 23 8.88 11.62 2.17
C ARG A 23 9.43 11.12 0.83
N ILE A 24 9.71 9.82 0.75
CA ILE A 24 10.24 9.19 -0.46
C ILE A 24 9.29 9.37 -1.63
N LEU A 25 8.01 9.10 -1.41
CA LEU A 25 7.01 9.12 -2.46
C LEU A 25 6.66 10.55 -2.90
N GLN A 26 6.56 11.47 -1.96
CA GLN A 26 6.30 12.88 -2.31
C GLN A 26 7.44 13.45 -3.12
N LYS A 27 8.67 13.13 -2.75
CA LYS A 27 9.85 13.57 -3.48
C LYS A 27 9.86 13.03 -4.91
N ALA A 28 9.30 11.84 -5.11
CA ALA A 28 9.19 11.24 -6.43
C ALA A 28 8.00 11.76 -7.25
N GLY A 29 7.19 12.65 -6.68
CA GLY A 29 6.10 13.30 -7.40
C GLY A 29 4.71 12.75 -7.16
N TYR A 30 4.54 11.88 -6.17
CA TYR A 30 3.23 11.30 -5.86
C TYR A 30 2.49 12.10 -4.79
N ASN A 31 1.16 12.06 -4.84
CA ASN A 31 0.33 12.50 -3.72
C ASN A 31 0.23 11.34 -2.75
N VAL A 32 0.38 11.60 -1.46
CA VAL A 32 0.43 10.53 -0.46
C VAL A 32 -0.56 10.79 0.67
N ASP A 33 -1.36 9.78 0.97
CA ASP A 33 -2.18 9.72 2.16
C ASP A 33 -1.70 8.55 3.01
N VAL A 34 -2.00 8.58 4.30
CA VAL A 34 -1.60 7.52 5.21
C VAL A 34 -2.78 7.01 6.02
N ALA A 35 -2.70 5.77 6.45
CA ALA A 35 -3.67 5.17 7.37
C ALA A 35 -2.90 4.30 8.35
N GLU A 36 -3.23 4.39 9.64
CA GLU A 36 -2.54 3.63 10.68
C GLU A 36 -3.27 2.35 11.05
N THR A 37 -4.52 2.20 10.63
CA THR A 37 -5.35 1.04 10.93
C THR A 37 -6.11 0.61 9.70
N GLY A 38 -6.63 -0.62 9.72
CA GLY A 38 -7.47 -1.11 8.65
C GLY A 38 -8.76 -0.30 8.54
N LYS A 39 -9.34 0.07 9.68
CA LYS A 39 -10.57 0.87 9.70
C LYS A 39 -10.36 2.21 9.01
N GLU A 40 -9.26 2.89 9.33
CA GLU A 40 -8.93 4.18 8.71
C GLU A 40 -8.73 4.02 7.21
N ALA A 41 -8.04 2.94 6.80
CA ALA A 41 -7.82 2.67 5.38
C ALA A 41 -9.13 2.48 4.63
N ILE A 42 -10.06 1.74 5.23
CA ILE A 42 -11.38 1.50 4.63
C ILE A 42 -12.13 2.83 4.46
N GLU A 43 -12.14 3.65 5.49
CA GLU A 43 -12.81 4.94 5.44
C GLU A 43 -12.25 5.84 4.34
N LYS A 44 -10.93 5.90 4.23
CA LYS A 44 -10.27 6.72 3.20
C LYS A 44 -10.51 6.18 1.80
N ALA A 45 -10.47 4.86 1.63
CA ALA A 45 -10.71 4.24 0.33
C ALA A 45 -12.13 4.44 -0.17
N GLU A 46 -13.10 4.57 0.74
CA GLU A 46 -14.48 4.83 0.38
C GLU A 46 -14.69 6.26 -0.12
N LYS A 47 -13.85 7.18 0.33
CA LYS A 47 -13.99 8.61 0.00
C LYS A 47 -13.09 9.07 -1.14
N THR A 48 -11.96 8.38 -1.34
CA THR A 48 -10.94 8.81 -2.28
C THR A 48 -10.47 7.64 -3.13
N LYS A 49 -10.34 7.86 -4.43
CA LYS A 49 -9.79 6.86 -5.33
C LYS A 49 -8.28 7.00 -5.36
N TYR A 50 -7.59 5.92 -5.02
CA TYR A 50 -6.13 5.88 -5.08
C TYR A 50 -5.68 5.07 -6.27
N ASP A 51 -4.51 5.42 -6.81
CA ASP A 51 -3.92 4.68 -7.93
C ASP A 51 -3.19 3.45 -7.42
N LEU A 52 -2.63 3.54 -6.22
CA LEU A 52 -1.87 2.45 -5.62
C LEU A 52 -1.97 2.51 -4.10
N SER A 53 -1.90 1.36 -3.44
CA SER A 53 -1.81 1.30 -1.99
C SER A 53 -0.69 0.37 -1.57
N LEU A 54 0.00 0.76 -0.48
CA LEU A 54 1.01 -0.07 0.18
C LEU A 54 0.36 -0.56 1.47
N VAL A 55 0.29 -1.88 1.64
CA VAL A 55 -0.46 -2.47 2.75
C VAL A 55 0.44 -3.33 3.63
N ASP A 56 0.60 -2.94 4.89
CA ASP A 56 1.31 -3.76 5.87
C ASP A 56 0.46 -4.99 6.20
N VAL A 57 1.10 -6.14 6.29
CA VAL A 57 0.42 -7.39 6.62
C VAL A 57 -0.14 -7.37 8.04
N ARG A 58 0.55 -6.73 8.96
CA ARG A 58 0.13 -6.68 10.37
C ARG A 58 -0.33 -5.28 10.76
N LEU A 59 -1.62 -5.16 11.01
CA LEU A 59 -2.22 -3.93 11.50
C LEU A 59 -2.81 -4.20 12.88
N PRO A 60 -2.99 -3.17 13.72
CA PRO A 60 -3.48 -3.39 15.09
C PRO A 60 -4.89 -3.95 15.16
N ASP A 61 -5.72 -3.67 14.17
CA ASP A 61 -7.13 -4.06 14.20
C ASP A 61 -7.48 -5.22 13.24
N MET A 62 -6.59 -5.58 12.31
CA MET A 62 -6.83 -6.69 11.38
C MET A 62 -5.56 -7.03 10.59
N ASP A 63 -5.54 -8.20 9.99
CA ASP A 63 -4.47 -8.58 9.07
C ASP A 63 -4.61 -7.79 7.75
N GLY A 64 -3.47 -7.50 7.12
CA GLY A 64 -3.47 -6.83 5.83
C GLY A 64 -4.18 -7.62 4.74
N THR A 65 -4.13 -8.96 4.82
CA THR A 65 -4.83 -9.80 3.85
C THR A 65 -6.35 -9.70 4.02
N ASP A 66 -6.83 -9.63 5.26
CA ASP A 66 -8.25 -9.42 5.53
C ASP A 66 -8.68 -8.04 5.04
N LEU A 67 -7.81 -7.04 5.23
CA LEU A 67 -8.07 -5.70 4.76
C LEU A 67 -8.21 -5.68 3.23
N LEU A 68 -7.34 -6.38 2.51
CA LEU A 68 -7.42 -6.44 1.05
C LEU A 68 -8.77 -6.99 0.58
N ILE A 69 -9.29 -7.99 1.26
CA ILE A 69 -10.60 -8.56 0.94
C ILE A 69 -11.68 -7.51 1.14
N LYS A 70 -11.62 -6.79 2.25
CA LYS A 70 -12.59 -5.73 2.56
C LYS A 70 -12.51 -4.54 1.61
N LEU A 71 -11.32 -4.28 1.05
CA LEU A 71 -11.11 -3.17 0.14
C LEU A 71 -11.37 -3.53 -1.33
N LYS A 72 -11.69 -4.76 -1.62
CA LYS A 72 -11.81 -5.25 -2.99
C LYS A 72 -12.68 -4.35 -3.88
N GLU A 73 -13.84 -3.96 -3.40
CA GLU A 73 -14.74 -3.10 -4.16
C GLU A 73 -14.30 -1.64 -4.20
N SER A 74 -13.91 -1.09 -3.04
CA SER A 74 -13.48 0.31 -2.94
C SER A 74 -12.21 0.58 -3.72
N MET A 75 -11.35 -0.42 -3.85
CA MET A 75 -10.07 -0.29 -4.53
C MET A 75 -10.00 -1.04 -5.84
N ARG A 76 -11.14 -1.19 -6.50
CA ARG A 76 -11.16 -1.78 -7.84
C ARG A 76 -10.35 -0.87 -8.76
N GLY A 77 -9.36 -1.44 -9.44
CA GLY A 77 -8.47 -0.67 -10.30
C GLY A 77 -7.28 -0.04 -9.57
N THR A 78 -7.25 -0.12 -8.24
CA THR A 78 -6.10 0.34 -7.46
C THR A 78 -5.07 -0.78 -7.38
N VAL A 79 -3.81 -0.48 -7.67
CA VAL A 79 -2.72 -1.45 -7.52
C VAL A 79 -2.47 -1.64 -6.02
N LYS A 80 -2.38 -2.89 -5.56
CA LYS A 80 -2.19 -3.21 -4.16
C LYS A 80 -0.88 -3.96 -3.96
N ILE A 81 0.04 -3.35 -3.19
CA ILE A 81 1.35 -3.95 -2.88
C ILE A 81 1.39 -4.25 -1.40
N VAL A 82 1.57 -5.52 -1.07
CA VAL A 82 1.66 -5.96 0.32
C VAL A 82 3.12 -5.89 0.77
N ILE A 83 3.35 -5.37 1.98
CA ILE A 83 4.68 -5.24 2.55
C ILE A 83 4.69 -5.97 3.90
N THR A 84 5.70 -6.79 4.15
CA THR A 84 5.79 -7.54 5.40
C THR A 84 7.21 -7.67 5.91
N GLY A 85 7.36 -7.62 7.24
CA GLY A 85 8.61 -7.94 7.92
C GLY A 85 8.72 -9.43 8.27
N PHE A 86 7.67 -10.19 7.99
CA PHE A 86 7.58 -11.61 8.34
C PHE A 86 7.30 -12.45 7.09
N PRO A 87 8.28 -12.56 6.19
CA PRO A 87 8.06 -13.27 4.93
C PRO A 87 7.89 -14.75 5.15
N SER A 88 6.92 -15.34 4.45
CA SER A 88 6.74 -16.77 4.38
C SER A 88 5.95 -17.07 3.10
N LEU A 89 6.07 -18.30 2.63
CA LEU A 89 5.29 -18.72 1.46
C LEU A 89 3.79 -18.59 1.73
N GLU A 90 3.39 -18.94 2.95
CA GLU A 90 1.98 -18.86 3.36
C GLU A 90 1.44 -17.44 3.29
N VAL A 91 2.19 -16.47 3.80
CA VAL A 91 1.81 -15.05 3.75
C VAL A 91 1.73 -14.57 2.30
N GLY A 92 2.70 -14.95 1.48
CA GLY A 92 2.71 -14.56 0.07
C GLY A 92 1.52 -15.12 -0.70
N VAL A 93 1.19 -16.39 -0.48
CA VAL A 93 0.04 -17.02 -1.14
C VAL A 93 -1.25 -16.35 -0.70
N LYS A 94 -1.42 -16.11 0.59
CA LYS A 94 -2.63 -15.44 1.11
C LYS A 94 -2.79 -14.04 0.52
N ALA A 95 -1.69 -13.30 0.41
CA ALA A 95 -1.72 -11.95 -0.14
C ALA A 95 -2.17 -11.96 -1.60
N LEU A 96 -1.61 -12.85 -2.41
CA LEU A 96 -1.99 -12.97 -3.81
C LEU A 96 -3.45 -13.39 -3.96
N ASP A 97 -3.89 -14.36 -3.16
CA ASP A 97 -5.28 -14.83 -3.18
C ASP A 97 -6.25 -13.72 -2.78
N ALA A 98 -5.82 -12.82 -1.90
CA ALA A 98 -6.65 -11.71 -1.46
C ALA A 98 -6.66 -10.53 -2.46
N GLY A 99 -5.89 -10.63 -3.53
CA GLY A 99 -5.89 -9.61 -4.59
C GLY A 99 -4.69 -8.69 -4.63
N ALA A 100 -3.59 -9.04 -3.95
CA ALA A 100 -2.37 -8.25 -4.02
C ALA A 100 -1.74 -8.37 -5.41
N ASP A 101 -1.24 -7.27 -5.93
CA ASP A 101 -0.58 -7.23 -7.24
C ASP A 101 0.92 -7.45 -7.12
N ALA A 102 1.48 -7.23 -5.93
CA ALA A 102 2.89 -7.43 -5.67
C ALA A 102 3.13 -7.57 -4.17
N TYR A 103 4.34 -7.97 -3.81
CA TYR A 103 4.71 -8.34 -2.46
C TYR A 103 6.15 -7.90 -2.21
N LEU A 104 6.38 -7.16 -1.14
CA LEU A 104 7.71 -6.71 -0.75
C LEU A 104 8.03 -7.14 0.69
N VAL A 105 9.30 -7.36 0.97
CA VAL A 105 9.77 -7.77 2.29
C VAL A 105 10.56 -6.63 2.93
N LYS A 106 10.24 -6.31 4.18
CA LYS A 106 10.97 -5.29 4.95
C LYS A 106 12.36 -5.83 5.32
N PRO A 107 13.39 -4.99 5.38
CA PRO A 107 13.38 -3.57 5.08
C PRO A 107 13.33 -3.30 3.57
N VAL A 108 12.49 -2.34 3.18
CA VAL A 108 12.31 -2.00 1.76
C VAL A 108 13.25 -0.85 1.39
N LYS A 109 14.07 -1.07 0.38
CA LYS A 109 14.97 -0.04 -0.10
C LYS A 109 14.20 0.96 -0.95
N PRO A 110 14.47 2.28 -0.80
CA PRO A 110 13.76 3.29 -1.56
C PRO A 110 13.78 3.04 -3.07
N GLU A 111 14.91 2.61 -3.61
CA GLU A 111 15.06 2.35 -5.05
C GLU A 111 14.16 1.19 -5.49
N GLU A 112 14.08 0.14 -4.69
CA GLU A 112 13.21 -1.01 -5.00
C GLU A 112 11.75 -0.60 -4.98
N LEU A 113 11.36 0.18 -3.97
CA LEU A 113 9.99 0.65 -3.83
C LEU A 113 9.57 1.50 -5.03
N LEU A 114 10.39 2.50 -5.36
CA LEU A 114 10.08 3.41 -6.45
C LEU A 114 10.06 2.70 -7.80
N MET A 115 10.98 1.78 -8.01
CA MET A 115 11.04 1.00 -9.25
C MET A 115 9.78 0.15 -9.43
N LEU A 116 9.35 -0.53 -8.37
CA LEU A 116 8.16 -1.36 -8.43
C LEU A 116 6.89 -0.52 -8.65
N ILE A 117 6.78 0.60 -7.94
CA ILE A 117 5.63 1.49 -8.09
C ILE A 117 5.55 2.03 -9.52
N ASP A 118 6.67 2.49 -10.05
CA ASP A 118 6.72 3.01 -11.41
C ASP A 118 6.31 1.94 -12.43
N GLU A 119 6.81 0.72 -12.25
CA GLU A 119 6.46 -0.39 -13.11
C GLU A 119 4.97 -0.71 -13.06
N LYS A 120 4.38 -0.73 -11.87
CA LYS A 120 2.97 -1.08 -11.70
C LYS A 120 2.00 0.02 -12.16
N LEU A 121 2.45 1.27 -12.15
CA LEU A 121 1.61 2.40 -12.55
C LEU A 121 1.79 2.85 -14.01
N LYS A 122 2.56 2.11 -14.76
CA LYS A 122 2.71 2.40 -16.20
C LYS A 122 1.43 2.16 -16.98
#